data_f5780982c4f48a36269392f47a40beb3
#
_entry.id   f5780982c4f48a36269392f47a40beb3
#
_cell.length_a   1.000
_cell.length_b   1.000
_cell.length_c   1.000
_cell.angle_alpha   90.00
_cell.angle_beta   90.00
_cell.angle_gamma   90.00
#
_symmetry.space_group_name_H-M   'P 1'
#
loop_
_entity.id
_entity.type
_entity.pdbx_description
1 polymer ?
#
loop_
_entity_poly.entity_id
_entity_poly.type
_entity_poly.pdbx_seq_one_letter_code
_entity_poly.pdbx_strand_id
1 'polypeptide(L)'
;MLKQQPECLMKFETSSVQSKDNTYIDLSHPQSATTIYWPGQPRFNRTVVAKGSNENNVWIEVGAYNSGEHGGTHMDAPRHFYPTGFDLKDLPLERTIADGVMIDVRSEAEANIDYQLTVEKLLAWEENHGRLPPRAAVVVNNGWTSRWPDPLSFFGTKNGNNYTSFHFPIVSIEAAEWLLQNRDLKILALDVPSPDGATDDTFPVHQLLLSRNIIIVENVMVPNALPARGFRFHAAPIRIEGGTGVQTRVYAILNDASSCANEIPPTFLLLLFLAAAAVFNYKRLAV
;
A
#
# COMPACT_ATOMS: atom_id res chain seq x y z
N MET A 1 48.94 -13.95 -1.89
CA MET A 1 47.82 -14.71 -2.42
C MET A 1 46.61 -14.43 -1.54
N LEU A 2 45.85 -13.43 -1.91
CA LEU A 2 44.57 -13.09 -1.24
C LEU A 2 43.47 -13.91 -1.92
N LYS A 3 42.84 -14.81 -1.17
CA LYS A 3 41.69 -15.57 -1.63
C LYS A 3 40.48 -14.61 -1.75
N GLN A 4 40.03 -14.44 -2.99
CA GLN A 4 38.72 -13.85 -3.26
C GLN A 4 37.62 -14.73 -2.63
N GLN A 5 36.79 -14.14 -1.76
CA GLN A 5 35.55 -14.76 -1.33
C GLN A 5 34.50 -14.57 -2.44
N PRO A 6 33.67 -15.57 -2.70
CA PRO A 6 32.61 -15.44 -3.69
C PRO A 6 31.56 -14.43 -3.24
N GLU A 7 31.20 -13.50 -4.14
CA GLU A 7 30.05 -12.63 -4.00
C GLU A 7 28.78 -13.48 -3.85
N CYS A 8 28.20 -13.42 -2.67
CA CYS A 8 26.88 -13.97 -2.40
C CYS A 8 25.83 -13.08 -3.06
N LEU A 9 25.40 -13.46 -4.26
CA LEU A 9 24.18 -12.92 -4.89
C LEU A 9 23.00 -13.22 -3.96
N MET A 10 22.65 -12.28 -3.07
CA MET A 10 21.42 -12.34 -2.32
C MET A 10 20.26 -12.21 -3.31
N LYS A 11 19.60 -13.33 -3.58
CA LYS A 11 18.25 -13.34 -4.16
C LYS A 11 17.35 -12.64 -3.14
N PHE A 12 16.71 -11.55 -3.54
CA PHE A 12 15.65 -10.95 -2.77
C PHE A 12 14.44 -11.88 -2.79
N GLU A 13 14.43 -12.85 -1.87
CA GLU A 13 13.20 -13.53 -1.50
C GLU A 13 12.37 -12.57 -0.67
N THR A 14 11.12 -12.38 -1.05
CA THR A 14 10.11 -11.62 -0.30
C THR A 14 10.07 -12.16 1.13
N SER A 15 10.64 -11.41 2.08
CA SER A 15 10.76 -11.86 3.47
C SER A 15 9.42 -11.73 4.20
N SER A 16 8.67 -12.83 4.28
CA SER A 16 7.69 -13.00 5.35
C SER A 16 8.41 -13.47 6.60
N VAL A 17 8.40 -12.69 7.66
CA VAL A 17 8.89 -13.10 8.98
C VAL A 17 7.71 -13.70 9.74
N GLN A 18 7.71 -15.02 9.97
CA GLN A 18 6.76 -15.66 10.87
C GLN A 18 7.24 -15.51 12.32
N SER A 19 6.47 -14.79 13.14
CA SER A 19 6.48 -14.98 14.60
C SER A 19 5.50 -16.11 14.96
N LYS A 20 5.55 -16.63 16.19
CA LYS A 20 4.66 -17.74 16.62
C LYS A 20 3.16 -17.42 16.45
N ASP A 21 2.78 -16.14 16.33
CA ASP A 21 1.40 -15.67 16.39
C ASP A 21 0.99 -14.74 15.24
N ASN A 22 1.93 -14.22 14.42
CA ASN A 22 1.61 -13.29 13.33
C ASN A 22 2.54 -13.44 12.12
N THR A 23 1.99 -13.34 10.91
CA THR A 23 2.78 -13.24 9.67
C THR A 23 2.83 -11.77 9.23
N TYR A 24 4.05 -11.25 9.07
CA TYR A 24 4.30 -9.89 8.61
C TYR A 24 4.68 -9.89 7.13
N ILE A 25 4.08 -9.02 6.34
CA ILE A 25 4.40 -8.83 4.93
C ILE A 25 4.89 -7.39 4.75
N ASP A 26 6.14 -7.22 4.31
CA ASP A 26 6.70 -5.91 3.98
C ASP A 26 6.10 -5.41 2.66
N LEU A 27 5.64 -4.17 2.67
CA LEU A 27 5.05 -3.50 1.52
C LEU A 27 5.87 -2.25 1.11
N SER A 28 7.17 -2.21 1.45
CA SER A 28 8.01 -1.04 1.21
C SER A 28 9.20 -1.36 0.33
N HIS A 29 9.46 -0.51 -0.65
CA HIS A 29 10.75 -0.51 -1.35
C HIS A 29 11.85 0.06 -0.44
N PRO A 30 13.09 -0.47 -0.51
CA PRO A 30 14.21 0.08 0.26
C PRO A 30 14.58 1.48 -0.25
N GLN A 31 14.94 2.38 0.68
CA GLN A 31 15.50 3.68 0.35
C GLN A 31 16.98 3.55 -0.03
N SER A 32 17.33 4.02 -1.22
CA SER A 32 18.68 3.93 -1.78
C SER A 32 18.93 5.04 -2.80
N ALA A 33 20.13 5.07 -3.37
CA ALA A 33 20.45 5.98 -4.48
C ALA A 33 19.62 5.73 -5.75
N THR A 34 18.99 4.55 -5.86
CA THR A 34 18.10 4.19 -6.99
C THR A 34 16.61 4.39 -6.68
N THR A 35 16.28 4.95 -5.51
CA THR A 35 14.89 5.29 -5.17
C THR A 35 14.31 6.25 -6.20
N ILE A 36 13.11 5.94 -6.67
CA ILE A 36 12.39 6.73 -7.68
C ILE A 36 11.68 7.90 -7.02
N TYR A 37 11.85 9.08 -7.59
CA TYR A 37 11.21 10.33 -7.21
C TYR A 37 10.55 10.96 -8.42
N TRP A 38 9.46 11.68 -8.20
CA TRP A 38 8.91 12.55 -9.23
C TRP A 38 9.98 13.55 -9.71
N PRO A 39 10.03 13.88 -11.01
CA PRO A 39 11.02 14.82 -11.54
C PRO A 39 11.05 16.14 -10.79
N GLY A 40 12.26 16.61 -10.46
CA GLY A 40 12.47 17.86 -9.70
C GLY A 40 12.54 17.69 -8.18
N GLN A 41 12.16 16.53 -7.64
CA GLN A 41 12.29 16.27 -6.20
C GLN A 41 13.76 15.95 -5.82
N PRO A 42 14.23 16.39 -4.62
CA PRO A 42 15.52 15.99 -4.09
C PRO A 42 15.61 14.46 -3.94
N ARG A 43 16.66 13.87 -4.49
CA ARG A 43 16.87 12.42 -4.40
C ARG A 43 17.42 12.03 -3.05
N PHE A 44 17.17 10.77 -2.64
CA PHE A 44 17.79 10.21 -1.44
C PHE A 44 19.31 10.19 -1.57
N ASN A 45 19.98 10.77 -0.58
CA ASN A 45 21.42 10.76 -0.44
C ASN A 45 21.81 10.46 0.99
N ARG A 46 22.58 9.39 1.20
CA ARG A 46 23.13 9.02 2.51
C ARG A 46 24.62 9.26 2.52
N THR A 47 25.10 9.99 3.53
CA THR A 47 26.52 10.25 3.75
C THR A 47 26.97 9.55 5.04
N VAL A 48 28.21 9.05 5.04
CA VAL A 48 28.88 8.53 6.24
C VAL A 48 29.50 9.69 7.00
N VAL A 49 29.04 9.94 8.21
CA VAL A 49 29.58 11.00 9.11
C VAL A 49 30.78 10.49 9.87
N ALA A 50 30.73 9.28 10.39
CA ALA A 50 31.81 8.60 11.08
C ALA A 50 31.72 7.10 10.84
N LYS A 51 32.88 6.43 10.73
CA LYS A 51 32.95 4.98 10.56
C LYS A 51 34.30 4.46 11.03
N GLY A 52 34.31 3.50 11.95
CA GLY A 52 35.52 2.85 12.45
C GLY A 52 35.44 2.51 13.95
N SER A 53 36.53 1.90 14.45
CA SER A 53 36.68 1.67 15.88
C SER A 53 37.32 2.88 16.57
N ASN A 54 36.82 3.24 17.73
CA ASN A 54 37.43 4.24 18.61
C ASN A 54 38.66 3.68 19.37
N GLU A 55 39.28 4.49 20.20
CA GLU A 55 40.48 4.14 21.02
C GLU A 55 40.24 2.93 21.92
N ASN A 56 38.98 2.65 22.29
CA ASN A 56 38.60 1.51 23.14
C ASN A 56 38.14 0.27 22.30
N ASN A 57 38.46 0.21 21.01
CA ASN A 57 38.01 -0.84 20.07
C ASN A 57 36.50 -0.98 19.96
N VAL A 58 35.73 0.07 20.25
CA VAL A 58 34.29 0.09 20.04
C VAL A 58 34.00 0.55 18.61
N TRP A 59 33.32 -0.31 17.82
CA TRP A 59 32.89 0.03 16.47
C TRP A 59 31.73 1.03 16.50
N ILE A 60 31.85 2.10 15.70
CA ILE A 60 30.82 3.13 15.55
C ILE A 60 30.68 3.43 14.06
N GLU A 61 29.43 3.41 13.55
CA GLU A 61 29.09 3.95 12.24
C GLU A 61 27.91 4.91 12.38
N VAL A 62 28.07 6.14 11.91
CA VAL A 62 27.06 7.20 11.93
C VAL A 62 26.88 7.73 10.53
N GLY A 63 25.64 7.81 10.08
CA GLY A 63 25.28 8.41 8.81
C GLY A 63 24.31 9.57 8.98
N ALA A 64 24.26 10.42 7.96
CA ALA A 64 23.20 11.39 7.73
C ALA A 64 22.55 11.11 6.39
N TYR A 65 21.29 11.51 6.21
CA TYR A 65 20.64 11.42 4.90
C TYR A 65 19.81 12.67 4.63
N ASN A 66 19.59 12.92 3.35
CA ASN A 66 18.72 13.94 2.80
C ASN A 66 17.80 13.27 1.79
N SER A 67 16.54 13.71 1.70
CA SER A 67 15.53 13.15 0.81
C SER A 67 14.42 14.16 0.57
N GLY A 68 13.82 14.16 -0.60
CA GLY A 68 12.50 14.76 -0.80
C GLY A 68 11.44 14.02 0.00
N GLU A 69 10.35 14.67 0.36
CA GLU A 69 9.25 14.07 1.14
C GLU A 69 8.50 13.00 0.32
N HIS A 70 8.30 13.26 -0.99
CA HIS A 70 7.51 12.44 -1.91
C HIS A 70 8.42 11.64 -2.85
N GLY A 71 8.72 10.41 -2.47
CA GLY A 71 9.52 9.48 -3.27
C GLY A 71 9.79 8.18 -2.53
N GLY A 72 10.05 7.11 -3.31
CA GLY A 72 10.03 5.77 -2.77
C GLY A 72 8.66 5.41 -2.23
N THR A 73 8.57 4.37 -1.40
CA THR A 73 7.33 4.09 -0.65
C THR A 73 7.14 5.19 0.39
N HIS A 74 6.12 6.00 0.21
CA HIS A 74 5.87 7.18 1.04
C HIS A 74 4.38 7.38 1.32
N MET A 75 4.10 8.21 2.30
CA MET A 75 2.75 8.66 2.66
C MET A 75 2.61 10.14 2.36
N ASP A 76 1.47 10.51 1.79
CA ASP A 76 1.01 11.89 1.69
C ASP A 76 0.12 12.22 2.88
N ALA A 77 0.50 13.28 3.59
CA ALA A 77 -0.34 13.88 4.60
C ALA A 77 -1.41 14.78 3.95
N PRO A 78 -2.59 14.95 4.57
CA PRO A 78 -3.65 15.82 4.06
C PRO A 78 -3.19 17.20 3.60
N ARG A 79 -2.22 17.80 4.30
CA ARG A 79 -1.66 19.11 3.96
C ARG A 79 -1.01 19.18 2.59
N HIS A 80 -0.65 18.06 1.98
CA HIS A 80 -0.01 18.05 0.66
C HIS A 80 -0.87 18.78 -0.41
N PHE A 81 -2.17 18.50 -0.45
CA PHE A 81 -3.12 19.16 -1.36
C PHE A 81 -4.23 19.95 -0.65
N TYR A 82 -4.24 19.96 0.70
CA TYR A 82 -5.24 20.70 1.48
C TYR A 82 -4.57 21.55 2.55
N PRO A 83 -4.43 22.87 2.35
CA PRO A 83 -3.61 23.77 3.19
C PRO A 83 -3.95 23.74 4.69
N THR A 84 -5.21 23.45 5.04
CA THR A 84 -5.69 23.35 6.43
C THR A 84 -5.80 21.91 6.92
N GLY A 85 -5.37 20.94 6.13
CA GLY A 85 -5.30 19.53 6.52
C GLY A 85 -4.20 19.25 7.54
N PHE A 86 -4.24 18.06 8.12
CA PHE A 86 -3.17 17.61 9.02
C PHE A 86 -1.82 17.58 8.29
N ASP A 87 -0.78 18.12 8.92
CA ASP A 87 0.59 17.80 8.59
C ASP A 87 1.02 16.51 9.30
N LEU A 88 2.24 16.04 9.04
CA LEU A 88 2.74 14.79 9.64
C LEU A 88 2.88 14.87 11.17
N LYS A 89 3.09 16.05 11.75
CA LYS A 89 3.19 16.23 13.20
C LYS A 89 1.84 16.01 13.88
N ASP A 90 0.77 16.53 13.27
CA ASP A 90 -0.56 16.55 13.85
C ASP A 90 -1.47 15.43 13.34
N LEU A 91 -0.99 14.61 12.39
CA LEU A 91 -1.72 13.45 11.89
C LEU A 91 -1.95 12.43 13.01
N PRO A 92 -3.22 12.13 13.37
CA PRO A 92 -3.51 11.15 14.41
C PRO A 92 -3.05 9.74 14.02
N LEU A 93 -2.38 9.03 14.93
CA LEU A 93 -1.80 7.70 14.67
C LEU A 93 -2.83 6.67 14.21
N GLU A 94 -4.04 6.74 14.74
CA GLU A 94 -5.12 5.82 14.35
C GLU A 94 -5.53 5.95 12.87
N ARG A 95 -5.17 7.05 12.19
CA ARG A 95 -5.42 7.21 10.74
C ARG A 95 -4.45 6.39 9.89
N THR A 96 -3.32 5.98 10.44
CA THR A 96 -2.25 5.28 9.73
C THR A 96 -2.36 3.75 9.78
N ILE A 97 -3.39 3.24 10.47
CA ILE A 97 -3.63 1.80 10.67
C ILE A 97 -5.08 1.49 10.32
N ALA A 98 -5.33 0.47 9.50
CA ALA A 98 -6.67 0.08 9.08
C ALA A 98 -6.76 -1.42 8.75
N ASP A 99 -7.98 -1.96 8.69
CA ASP A 99 -8.21 -3.25 8.05
C ASP A 99 -7.92 -3.10 6.56
N GLY A 100 -7.08 -3.99 6.04
CA GLY A 100 -6.60 -3.91 4.67
C GLY A 100 -7.38 -4.81 3.73
N VAL A 101 -7.60 -4.30 2.52
CA VAL A 101 -8.06 -5.06 1.36
C VAL A 101 -7.17 -4.76 0.16
N MET A 102 -6.96 -5.76 -0.69
CA MET A 102 -6.16 -5.62 -1.91
C MET A 102 -7.04 -5.86 -3.13
N ILE A 103 -7.12 -4.84 -3.99
CA ILE A 103 -7.83 -4.89 -5.28
C ILE A 103 -6.80 -5.24 -6.35
N ASP A 104 -6.90 -6.43 -6.91
CA ASP A 104 -6.01 -6.90 -7.97
C ASP A 104 -6.51 -6.44 -9.33
N VAL A 105 -5.73 -5.58 -9.98
CA VAL A 105 -5.99 -5.03 -11.33
C VAL A 105 -4.83 -5.29 -12.29
N ARG A 106 -3.95 -6.26 -11.96
CA ARG A 106 -2.75 -6.55 -12.74
C ARG A 106 -3.06 -6.90 -14.20
N SER A 107 -4.10 -7.68 -14.43
CA SER A 107 -4.51 -8.08 -15.78
C SER A 107 -4.99 -6.89 -16.61
N GLU A 108 -5.74 -5.98 -16.00
CA GLU A 108 -6.24 -4.76 -16.65
C GLU A 108 -5.09 -3.79 -16.94
N ALA A 109 -4.19 -3.61 -15.97
CA ALA A 109 -3.01 -2.75 -16.11
C ALA A 109 -1.99 -3.29 -17.13
N GLU A 110 -1.86 -4.61 -17.27
CA GLU A 110 -1.04 -5.24 -18.31
C GLU A 110 -1.63 -5.02 -19.70
N ALA A 111 -2.97 -5.11 -19.83
CA ALA A 111 -3.67 -4.89 -21.07
C ALA A 111 -3.71 -3.42 -21.50
N ASN A 112 -3.74 -2.50 -20.54
CA ASN A 112 -3.76 -1.05 -20.76
C ASN A 112 -2.92 -0.34 -19.71
N ILE A 113 -1.78 0.22 -20.12
CA ILE A 113 -0.85 0.94 -19.24
C ILE A 113 -1.50 2.15 -18.56
N ASP A 114 -2.52 2.77 -19.20
CA ASP A 114 -3.29 3.91 -18.69
C ASP A 114 -4.64 3.44 -18.09
N TYR A 115 -4.67 2.23 -17.53
CA TYR A 115 -5.87 1.71 -16.89
C TYR A 115 -6.30 2.62 -15.73
N GLN A 116 -7.63 2.75 -15.55
CA GLN A 116 -8.22 3.47 -14.45
C GLN A 116 -9.05 2.50 -13.59
N LEU A 117 -8.76 2.44 -12.30
CA LEU A 117 -9.62 1.69 -11.38
C LEU A 117 -11.03 2.28 -11.41
N THR A 118 -12.03 1.45 -11.69
CA THR A 118 -13.44 1.87 -11.84
C THR A 118 -14.31 1.38 -10.70
N VAL A 119 -15.52 1.95 -10.58
CA VAL A 119 -16.55 1.52 -9.61
C VAL A 119 -16.97 0.07 -9.90
N GLU A 120 -17.10 -0.32 -11.16
CA GLU A 120 -17.47 -1.66 -11.55
C GLU A 120 -16.46 -2.70 -11.06
N LYS A 121 -15.15 -2.37 -11.13
CA LYS A 121 -14.11 -3.26 -10.60
C LYS A 121 -14.19 -3.41 -9.09
N LEU A 122 -14.49 -2.33 -8.36
CA LEU A 122 -14.71 -2.38 -6.91
C LEU A 122 -15.93 -3.22 -6.54
N LEU A 123 -17.04 -3.09 -7.27
CA LEU A 123 -18.23 -3.90 -7.09
C LEU A 123 -17.97 -5.38 -7.39
N ALA A 124 -17.30 -5.69 -8.50
CA ALA A 124 -16.92 -7.06 -8.85
C ALA A 124 -15.97 -7.69 -7.80
N TRP A 125 -15.08 -6.89 -7.20
CA TRP A 125 -14.28 -7.36 -6.09
C TRP A 125 -15.15 -7.71 -4.87
N GLU A 126 -16.14 -6.89 -4.53
CA GLU A 126 -17.07 -7.15 -3.41
C GLU A 126 -17.93 -8.40 -3.64
N GLU A 127 -18.34 -8.68 -4.86
CA GLU A 127 -19.06 -9.91 -5.19
C GLU A 127 -18.27 -11.16 -4.86
N ASN A 128 -16.94 -11.12 -5.07
CA ASN A 128 -16.06 -12.26 -4.83
C ASN A 128 -15.52 -12.36 -3.39
N HIS A 129 -15.37 -11.22 -2.71
CA HIS A 129 -14.66 -11.15 -1.42
C HIS A 129 -15.53 -10.61 -0.27
N GLY A 130 -16.78 -10.23 -0.55
CA GLY A 130 -17.67 -9.56 0.39
C GLY A 130 -17.38 -8.06 0.49
N ARG A 131 -18.29 -7.34 1.15
CA ARG A 131 -18.24 -5.88 1.25
C ARG A 131 -16.93 -5.39 1.85
N LEU A 132 -16.40 -4.29 1.31
CA LEU A 132 -15.26 -3.57 1.86
C LEU A 132 -15.56 -3.15 3.31
N PRO A 133 -14.66 -3.42 4.28
CA PRO A 133 -14.87 -2.97 5.64
C PRO A 133 -14.91 -1.44 5.71
N PRO A 134 -15.69 -0.87 6.63
CA PRO A 134 -15.65 0.59 6.83
C PRO A 134 -14.28 1.01 7.35
N ARG A 135 -13.83 2.19 6.95
CA ARG A 135 -12.53 2.76 7.33
C ARG A 135 -11.34 1.87 6.93
N ALA A 136 -11.48 1.17 5.80
CA ALA A 136 -10.43 0.30 5.28
C ALA A 136 -9.24 1.07 4.69
N ALA A 137 -8.09 0.37 4.62
CA ALA A 137 -7.03 0.65 3.69
C ALA A 137 -7.28 -0.15 2.40
N VAL A 138 -7.47 0.56 1.29
CA VAL A 138 -7.62 -0.06 -0.04
C VAL A 138 -6.26 -0.01 -0.72
N VAL A 139 -5.65 -1.18 -0.92
CA VAL A 139 -4.39 -1.38 -1.64
C VAL A 139 -4.73 -1.76 -3.08
N VAL A 140 -4.35 -0.95 -4.06
CA VAL A 140 -4.52 -1.26 -5.48
C VAL A 140 -3.24 -1.89 -6.01
N ASN A 141 -3.33 -3.12 -6.49
CA ASN A 141 -2.21 -3.87 -7.05
C ASN A 141 -2.28 -3.83 -8.59
N ASN A 142 -1.48 -2.97 -9.18
CA ASN A 142 -1.35 -2.83 -10.64
C ASN A 142 -0.23 -3.73 -11.22
N GLY A 143 0.54 -4.45 -10.36
CA GLY A 143 1.71 -5.21 -10.78
C GLY A 143 2.96 -4.36 -11.01
N TRP A 144 2.93 -3.09 -10.58
CA TRP A 144 3.99 -2.12 -10.82
C TRP A 144 5.27 -2.38 -10.03
N THR A 145 5.19 -3.12 -8.93
CA THR A 145 6.33 -3.57 -8.13
C THR A 145 7.45 -4.18 -8.99
N SER A 146 7.11 -4.90 -10.06
CA SER A 146 8.09 -5.53 -10.97
C SER A 146 8.90 -4.54 -11.81
N ARG A 147 8.47 -3.29 -11.92
CA ARG A 147 9.14 -2.22 -12.67
C ARG A 147 10.15 -1.44 -11.84
N TRP A 148 10.12 -1.62 -10.51
CA TRP A 148 11.07 -1.00 -9.60
C TRP A 148 12.43 -1.71 -9.64
N PRO A 149 13.60 -1.02 -9.60
CA PRO A 149 13.80 0.44 -9.45
C PRO A 149 14.16 1.15 -10.78
N ASP A 150 13.66 0.70 -11.93
CA ASP A 150 13.90 1.36 -13.21
C ASP A 150 12.90 2.51 -13.43
N PRO A 151 13.34 3.79 -13.36
CA PRO A 151 12.42 4.92 -13.47
C PRO A 151 11.74 5.03 -14.83
N LEU A 152 12.38 4.60 -15.93
CA LEU A 152 11.76 4.65 -17.27
C LEU A 152 10.63 3.62 -17.37
N SER A 153 10.87 2.41 -16.89
CA SER A 153 9.85 1.37 -16.80
C SER A 153 8.75 1.75 -15.84
N PHE A 154 9.10 2.30 -14.66
CA PHE A 154 8.15 2.66 -13.60
C PHE A 154 7.20 3.79 -14.01
N PHE A 155 7.73 4.82 -14.68
CA PHE A 155 6.91 5.90 -15.24
C PHE A 155 6.33 5.58 -16.63
N GLY A 156 6.56 4.39 -17.18
CA GLY A 156 6.04 3.98 -18.48
C GLY A 156 6.46 4.90 -19.64
N THR A 157 7.68 5.43 -19.60
CA THR A 157 8.15 6.46 -20.53
C THR A 157 9.52 6.12 -21.10
N LYS A 158 9.86 6.78 -22.21
CA LYS A 158 11.24 6.82 -22.76
C LYS A 158 12.02 8.06 -22.35
N ASN A 159 11.37 9.03 -21.68
CA ASN A 159 11.97 10.29 -21.25
C ASN A 159 11.59 10.61 -19.80
N GLY A 160 12.41 10.18 -18.86
CA GLY A 160 12.18 10.33 -17.42
C GLY A 160 12.20 11.78 -16.89
N ASN A 161 12.57 12.76 -17.72
CA ASN A 161 12.54 14.18 -17.35
C ASN A 161 11.27 14.92 -17.82
N ASN A 162 10.44 14.26 -18.62
CA ASN A 162 9.21 14.82 -19.13
C ASN A 162 7.99 14.08 -18.57
N TYR A 163 7.43 14.59 -17.49
CA TYR A 163 6.27 13.98 -16.83
C TYR A 163 5.02 13.91 -17.73
N THR A 164 4.88 14.78 -18.75
CA THR A 164 3.75 14.71 -19.68
C THR A 164 3.78 13.48 -20.61
N SER A 165 4.88 12.73 -20.57
CA SER A 165 5.04 11.46 -21.29
C SER A 165 4.90 10.23 -20.39
N PHE A 166 4.49 10.41 -19.12
CA PHE A 166 4.35 9.30 -18.19
C PHE A 166 3.04 8.57 -18.39
N HIS A 167 3.10 7.25 -18.33
CA HIS A 167 2.00 6.34 -18.49
C HIS A 167 2.02 5.30 -17.38
N PHE A 168 1.01 5.29 -16.53
CA PHE A 168 0.83 4.33 -15.45
C PHE A 168 -0.66 4.27 -15.05
N PRO A 169 -1.12 3.16 -14.46
CA PRO A 169 -2.50 3.04 -14.00
C PRO A 169 -2.82 4.06 -12.90
N ILE A 170 -4.07 4.50 -12.88
CA ILE A 170 -4.59 5.50 -11.95
C ILE A 170 -5.89 5.04 -11.28
N VAL A 171 -6.44 5.88 -10.42
CA VAL A 171 -7.79 5.71 -9.87
C VAL A 171 -8.72 6.71 -10.52
N SER A 172 -9.87 6.27 -11.05
CA SER A 172 -10.84 7.22 -11.58
C SER A 172 -11.45 8.06 -10.45
N ILE A 173 -11.81 9.30 -10.76
CA ILE A 173 -12.43 10.19 -9.76
C ILE A 173 -13.74 9.59 -9.21
N GLU A 174 -14.51 8.93 -10.07
CA GLU A 174 -15.76 8.26 -9.69
C GLU A 174 -15.52 7.11 -8.72
N ALA A 175 -14.43 6.33 -8.90
CA ALA A 175 -14.06 5.28 -7.97
C ALA A 175 -13.62 5.83 -6.61
N ALA A 176 -12.86 6.92 -6.60
CA ALA A 176 -12.46 7.60 -5.37
C ALA A 176 -13.67 8.20 -4.62
N GLU A 177 -14.59 8.85 -5.33
CA GLU A 177 -15.84 9.35 -4.77
C GLU A 177 -16.70 8.22 -4.20
N TRP A 178 -16.83 7.13 -4.95
CA TRP A 178 -17.60 5.97 -4.51
C TRP A 178 -17.04 5.34 -3.23
N LEU A 179 -15.71 5.21 -3.14
CA LEU A 179 -15.03 4.71 -1.93
C LEU A 179 -15.30 5.61 -0.72
N LEU A 180 -15.26 6.92 -0.90
CA LEU A 180 -15.56 7.88 0.17
C LEU A 180 -17.02 7.80 0.62
N GLN A 181 -17.96 7.88 -0.34
CA GLN A 181 -19.39 8.03 -0.04
C GLN A 181 -20.02 6.71 0.42
N ASN A 182 -19.56 5.57 -0.09
CA ASN A 182 -20.20 4.28 0.11
C ASN A 182 -19.42 3.34 1.03
N ARG A 183 -18.12 3.61 1.30
CA ARG A 183 -17.25 2.70 2.06
C ARG A 183 -16.45 3.36 3.18
N ASP A 184 -16.61 4.68 3.40
CA ASP A 184 -15.88 5.41 4.45
C ASP A 184 -14.37 5.10 4.38
N LEU A 185 -13.77 5.31 3.20
CA LEU A 185 -12.35 5.07 2.95
C LEU A 185 -11.47 5.77 3.99
N LYS A 186 -10.42 5.12 4.46
CA LYS A 186 -9.45 5.68 5.41
C LYS A 186 -8.07 5.90 4.79
N ILE A 187 -7.60 4.94 3.99
CA ILE A 187 -6.31 4.94 3.34
C ILE A 187 -6.48 4.44 1.90
N LEU A 188 -5.92 5.17 0.93
CA LEU A 188 -5.68 4.67 -0.42
C LEU A 188 -4.19 4.35 -0.54
N ALA A 189 -3.84 3.12 -0.93
CA ALA A 189 -2.45 2.71 -1.14
C ALA A 189 -2.28 2.15 -2.57
N LEU A 190 -1.18 2.50 -3.24
CA LEU A 190 -0.95 2.22 -4.66
C LEU A 190 0.49 1.78 -4.89
N ASP A 191 0.70 0.81 -5.77
CA ASP A 191 2.04 0.41 -6.23
C ASP A 191 2.55 1.26 -7.42
N VAL A 192 1.88 2.37 -7.71
CA VAL A 192 2.19 3.33 -8.77
C VAL A 192 2.57 4.70 -8.19
N PRO A 193 3.15 5.63 -9.01
CA PRO A 193 3.68 6.89 -8.50
C PRO A 193 2.63 7.95 -8.15
N SER A 194 1.36 7.77 -8.53
CA SER A 194 0.28 8.73 -8.25
C SER A 194 -1.08 8.08 -8.47
N PRO A 195 -2.13 8.44 -7.72
CA PRO A 195 -3.51 8.09 -8.05
C PRO A 195 -4.05 8.87 -9.24
N ASP A 196 -3.45 10.01 -9.60
CA ASP A 196 -3.84 10.87 -10.71
C ASP A 196 -2.91 10.71 -11.91
N GLY A 197 -3.43 10.96 -13.12
CA GLY A 197 -2.65 10.93 -14.36
C GLY A 197 -1.60 12.04 -14.42
N ALA A 198 -0.43 11.74 -14.97
CA ALA A 198 0.69 12.68 -15.01
C ALA A 198 0.43 13.93 -15.88
N THR A 199 -0.57 13.89 -16.75
CA THR A 199 -0.96 15.02 -17.62
C THR A 199 -2.12 15.85 -17.05
N ASP A 200 -2.72 15.41 -15.93
CA ASP A 200 -3.78 16.14 -15.24
C ASP A 200 -3.18 16.94 -14.08
N ASP A 201 -2.91 18.22 -14.34
CA ASP A 201 -2.35 19.15 -13.37
C ASP A 201 -3.38 19.67 -12.35
N THR A 202 -4.63 19.18 -12.42
CA THR A 202 -5.67 19.46 -11.42
C THR A 202 -5.62 18.48 -10.24
N PHE A 203 -4.99 17.31 -10.39
CA PHE A 203 -4.85 16.28 -9.34
C PHE A 203 -6.17 15.98 -8.60
N PRO A 204 -7.24 15.58 -9.31
CA PRO A 204 -8.58 15.53 -8.73
C PRO A 204 -8.70 14.49 -7.60
N VAL A 205 -8.05 13.33 -7.69
CA VAL A 205 -8.10 12.30 -6.65
C VAL A 205 -7.33 12.72 -5.41
N HIS A 206 -6.13 13.32 -5.56
CA HIS A 206 -5.40 13.89 -4.43
C HIS A 206 -6.24 14.95 -3.71
N GLN A 207 -6.77 15.94 -4.43
CA GLN A 207 -7.58 17.01 -3.84
C GLN A 207 -8.81 16.44 -3.11
N LEU A 208 -9.51 15.51 -3.74
CA LEU A 208 -10.70 14.88 -3.17
C LEU A 208 -10.38 14.18 -1.84
N LEU A 209 -9.39 13.29 -1.83
CA LEU A 209 -9.08 12.44 -0.69
C LEU A 209 -8.42 13.23 0.44
N LEU A 210 -7.40 14.03 0.13
CA LEU A 210 -6.64 14.76 1.14
C LEU A 210 -7.49 15.87 1.80
N SER A 211 -8.44 16.50 1.07
CA SER A 211 -9.38 17.44 1.67
C SER A 211 -10.36 16.81 2.68
N ARG A 212 -10.51 15.48 2.65
CA ARG A 212 -11.30 14.70 3.61
C ARG A 212 -10.45 14.04 4.70
N ASN A 213 -9.17 14.45 4.79
CA ASN A 213 -8.18 13.87 5.69
C ASN A 213 -8.00 12.35 5.50
N ILE A 214 -8.21 11.86 4.27
CA ILE A 214 -7.79 10.52 3.85
C ILE A 214 -6.32 10.61 3.49
N ILE A 215 -5.51 9.66 3.92
CA ILE A 215 -4.11 9.58 3.53
C ILE A 215 -3.94 8.76 2.26
N ILE A 216 -2.93 9.12 1.46
CA ILE A 216 -2.51 8.37 0.28
C ILE A 216 -1.14 7.76 0.58
N VAL A 217 -0.91 6.53 0.14
CA VAL A 217 0.38 5.85 0.25
C VAL A 217 0.77 5.38 -1.13
N GLU A 218 1.86 5.92 -1.66
CA GLU A 218 2.31 5.67 -3.02
C GLU A 218 3.54 4.77 -3.07
N ASN A 219 3.75 4.15 -4.23
CA ASN A 219 4.88 3.28 -4.49
C ASN A 219 5.00 2.13 -3.47
N VAL A 220 3.87 1.53 -3.06
CA VAL A 220 3.92 0.35 -2.21
C VAL A 220 4.46 -0.84 -2.99
N MET A 221 5.23 -1.68 -2.34
CA MET A 221 5.63 -2.98 -2.87
C MET A 221 4.52 -4.00 -2.57
N VAL A 222 3.83 -4.50 -3.60
CA VAL A 222 2.76 -5.48 -3.42
C VAL A 222 3.25 -6.87 -3.82
N PRO A 223 3.65 -7.73 -2.86
CA PRO A 223 4.08 -9.08 -3.15
C PRO A 223 2.88 -10.02 -3.40
N ASN A 224 3.10 -11.11 -4.13
CA ASN A 224 2.06 -12.12 -4.39
C ASN A 224 1.49 -12.78 -3.12
N ALA A 225 2.20 -12.68 -2.00
CA ALA A 225 1.77 -13.22 -0.72
C ALA A 225 0.69 -12.36 -0.03
N LEU A 226 0.44 -11.12 -0.48
CA LEU A 226 -0.59 -10.28 0.09
C LEU A 226 -1.98 -10.79 -0.32
N PRO A 227 -2.84 -11.23 0.62
CA PRO A 227 -4.17 -11.72 0.29
C PRO A 227 -5.13 -10.59 -0.08
N ALA A 228 -6.25 -10.92 -0.74
CA ALA A 228 -7.27 -9.94 -1.10
C ALA A 228 -7.90 -9.25 0.14
N ARG A 229 -7.94 -9.92 1.29
CA ARG A 229 -8.43 -9.41 2.57
C ARG A 229 -7.86 -10.21 3.75
N GLY A 230 -8.17 -9.79 4.99
CA GLY A 230 -7.74 -10.52 6.18
C GLY A 230 -6.36 -10.11 6.68
N PHE A 231 -6.00 -8.86 6.49
CA PHE A 231 -4.77 -8.29 7.03
C PHE A 231 -5.01 -6.90 7.65
N ARG A 232 -4.15 -6.54 8.58
CA ARG A 232 -4.06 -5.19 9.14
C ARG A 232 -2.98 -4.42 8.41
N PHE A 233 -3.34 -3.32 7.78
CA PHE A 233 -2.43 -2.42 7.07
C PHE A 233 -1.86 -1.38 8.02
N HIS A 234 -0.56 -1.15 7.94
CA HIS A 234 0.20 -0.20 8.75
C HIS A 234 1.08 0.68 7.87
N ALA A 235 0.98 1.99 8.05
CA ALA A 235 1.78 2.99 7.33
C ALA A 235 2.12 4.16 8.26
N ALA A 236 2.73 3.89 9.43
CA ALA A 236 3.01 4.92 10.43
C ALA A 236 4.23 5.77 10.04
N PRO A 237 4.04 7.09 9.79
CA PRO A 237 5.12 8.00 9.43
C PRO A 237 5.88 8.49 10.67
N ILE A 238 7.08 9.04 10.46
CA ILE A 238 7.71 9.91 11.46
C ILE A 238 6.96 11.25 11.51
N ARG A 239 6.95 11.88 12.69
CA ARG A 239 6.26 13.15 12.91
C ARG A 239 7.16 14.31 12.51
N ILE A 240 6.88 14.95 11.38
CA ILE A 240 7.60 16.13 10.88
C ILE A 240 6.68 17.34 10.97
N GLU A 241 7.12 18.38 11.67
CA GLU A 241 6.39 19.64 11.74
C GLU A 241 6.36 20.31 10.37
N GLY A 242 5.14 20.62 9.87
CA GLY A 242 4.93 21.18 8.54
C GLY A 242 5.13 20.17 7.41
N GLY A 243 5.50 18.91 7.69
CA GLY A 243 5.73 17.89 6.67
C GLY A 243 4.45 17.53 5.91
N THR A 244 4.57 17.44 4.58
CA THR A 244 3.48 17.13 3.66
C THR A 244 3.50 15.67 3.21
N GLY A 245 4.65 15.00 3.31
CA GLY A 245 4.85 13.61 3.02
C GLY A 245 6.14 13.08 3.63
N VAL A 246 6.29 11.76 3.71
CA VAL A 246 7.51 11.13 4.20
C VAL A 246 7.61 9.67 3.78
N GLN A 247 8.84 9.20 3.56
CA GLN A 247 9.10 7.78 3.38
C GLN A 247 8.63 7.01 4.62
N THR A 248 7.83 5.99 4.37
CA THR A 248 7.12 5.27 5.43
C THR A 248 7.36 3.77 5.29
N ARG A 249 7.68 3.09 6.41
CA ARG A 249 7.68 1.64 6.41
C ARG A 249 6.24 1.14 6.41
N VAL A 250 5.81 0.65 5.25
CA VAL A 250 4.47 0.07 5.05
C VAL A 250 4.55 -1.44 5.20
N TYR A 251 3.63 -2.04 5.96
CA TYR A 251 3.58 -3.48 6.12
C TYR A 251 2.16 -3.96 6.44
N ALA A 252 1.91 -5.20 6.16
CA ALA A 252 0.69 -5.89 6.54
C ALA A 252 0.96 -6.92 7.65
N ILE A 253 0.03 -7.05 8.59
CA ILE A 253 -0.03 -8.13 9.55
C ILE A 253 -1.22 -9.00 9.16
N LEU A 254 -1.00 -10.27 8.83
CA LEU A 254 -2.09 -11.18 8.53
C LEU A 254 -2.86 -11.49 9.81
N ASN A 255 -4.18 -11.42 9.72
CA ASN A 255 -5.05 -11.87 10.81
C ASN A 255 -4.96 -13.39 10.89
N ASP A 256 -4.84 -13.95 12.10
CA ASP A 256 -4.90 -15.39 12.29
C ASP A 256 -6.20 -15.95 11.71
N ALA A 257 -6.12 -17.08 11.00
CA ALA A 257 -7.28 -17.74 10.40
C ALA A 257 -8.38 -18.07 11.44
N SER A 258 -8.04 -18.11 12.73
CA SER A 258 -8.97 -18.28 13.84
C SER A 258 -9.86 -17.06 14.10
N SER A 259 -9.43 -15.85 13.72
CA SER A 259 -10.24 -14.62 13.88
C SER A 259 -11.31 -14.46 12.79
N CYS A 260 -11.13 -15.09 11.63
CA CYS A 260 -12.11 -15.08 10.53
C CYS A 260 -13.27 -16.07 10.73
N ALA A 261 -13.14 -17.02 11.66
CA ALA A 261 -14.16 -18.06 11.89
C ALA A 261 -15.44 -17.53 12.62
N ASN A 262 -15.41 -16.30 13.13
CA ASN A 262 -16.54 -15.75 13.89
C ASN A 262 -17.53 -14.92 13.05
N GLU A 263 -17.31 -14.75 11.76
CA GLU A 263 -18.27 -14.09 10.87
C GLU A 263 -18.98 -15.09 9.94
N ILE A 264 -19.62 -16.13 10.51
CA ILE A 264 -20.66 -16.86 9.79
C ILE A 264 -21.86 -15.91 9.72
N PRO A 265 -22.26 -15.44 8.52
CA PRO A 265 -23.40 -14.54 8.42
C PRO A 265 -24.63 -15.22 9.03
N PRO A 266 -25.47 -14.48 9.78
CA PRO A 266 -26.62 -15.06 10.45
C PRO A 266 -27.57 -15.81 9.51
N THR A 267 -27.55 -15.50 8.22
CA THR A 267 -28.27 -16.21 7.16
C THR A 267 -27.77 -17.65 6.94
N PHE A 268 -26.48 -17.95 7.16
CA PHE A 268 -25.95 -19.31 7.02
C PHE A 268 -26.30 -20.19 8.22
N LEU A 269 -26.35 -19.60 9.43
CA LEU A 269 -26.84 -20.28 10.62
C LEU A 269 -28.33 -20.63 10.47
N LEU A 270 -29.14 -19.72 9.91
CA LEU A 270 -30.57 -19.94 9.69
C LEU A 270 -30.82 -21.08 8.68
N LEU A 271 -30.00 -21.17 7.61
CA LEU A 271 -30.08 -22.28 6.64
C LEU A 271 -29.70 -23.63 7.25
N LEU A 272 -28.70 -23.68 8.13
CA LEU A 272 -28.33 -24.90 8.86
C LEU A 272 -29.43 -25.32 9.84
N PHE A 273 -30.08 -24.38 10.53
CA PHE A 273 -31.21 -24.68 11.40
C PHE A 273 -32.44 -25.15 10.62
N LEU A 274 -32.76 -24.57 9.47
CA LEU A 274 -33.85 -24.99 8.61
C LEU A 274 -33.60 -26.36 7.99
N ALA A 275 -32.37 -26.70 7.60
CA ALA A 275 -31.98 -28.00 7.07
C ALA A 275 -32.07 -29.08 8.18
N ALA A 276 -31.62 -28.78 9.39
CA ALA A 276 -31.73 -29.69 10.54
C ALA A 276 -33.21 -29.95 10.94
N ALA A 277 -34.06 -28.91 10.90
CA ALA A 277 -35.51 -29.04 11.20
C ALA A 277 -36.23 -29.87 10.13
N ALA A 278 -35.85 -29.76 8.85
CA ALA A 278 -36.38 -30.58 7.76
C ALA A 278 -36.05 -32.07 7.92
N VAL A 279 -34.80 -32.38 8.31
CA VAL A 279 -34.37 -33.77 8.56
C VAL A 279 -35.07 -34.37 9.77
N PHE A 280 -35.34 -33.55 10.81
CA PHE A 280 -36.05 -34.02 12.02
C PHE A 280 -37.54 -34.30 11.77
N ASN A 281 -38.19 -33.50 10.94
CA ASN A 281 -39.57 -33.71 10.53
C ASN A 281 -39.75 -34.88 9.56
N TYR A 282 -38.79 -35.16 8.71
CA TYR A 282 -38.84 -36.33 7.81
C TYR A 282 -38.75 -37.67 8.58
N LYS A 283 -38.02 -37.72 9.69
CA LYS A 283 -37.92 -38.91 10.54
C LYS A 283 -39.18 -39.15 11.40
N ARG A 284 -40.08 -38.15 11.56
CA ARG A 284 -41.33 -38.27 12.33
C ARG A 284 -42.52 -38.71 11.49
N LEU A 285 -42.42 -38.69 10.18
CA LEU A 285 -43.47 -39.13 9.23
C LEU A 285 -43.21 -40.53 8.66
N ALA A 286 -42.13 -41.18 9.07
CA ALA A 286 -41.73 -42.53 8.61
C ALA A 286 -41.85 -43.59 9.72
N VAL A 287 -42.70 -43.38 10.73
CA VAL A 287 -43.07 -44.38 11.76
C VAL A 287 -44.58 -44.61 11.78
#